data_e1f5c0d3cb070e6f0126d600214eb858
#
_entry.id   e1f5c0d3cb070e6f0126d600214eb858
#
_cell.length_a   1.000
_cell.length_b   1.000
_cell.length_c   1.000
_cell.angle_alpha   90.00
_cell.angle_beta   90.00
_cell.angle_gamma   90.00
#
_symmetry.space_group_name_H-M   'P 1'
#
loop_
_entity.id
_entity.type
_entity.pdbx_description
1 polymer ?
#
loop_
_entity_poly.entity_id
_entity_poly.type
_entity_poly.pdbx_seq_one_letter_code
_entity_poly.pdbx_strand_id
1 'polypeptide(L)'
;MNSIPVFFNFRAMKKCSLYLLLFALSCNKNEIPGELVLGDEVFDTGVVINDKNFMKPCLDGFAGNYPCLGYDLLAQISLREFGSNSANDNWGWKDPETEKEYVLLGLDDGTAFIDISDPENPFFLGKLPTASTTSPWRDIKVFKNHAFIVSEAQNHGLQVFDLTKLRSVKNFEIFDASAILEDFGNA
;
A
#
# COMPACT_ATOMS: atom_id res chain seq x y z
N MET A 1 -8.37 0.32 14.96
CA MET A 1 -8.52 0.57 13.51
C MET A 1 -7.15 0.94 12.96
N ASN A 2 -6.46 -0.03 12.32
CA ASN A 2 -5.12 0.23 11.79
C ASN A 2 -5.26 0.52 10.30
N SER A 3 -5.12 1.78 9.92
CA SER A 3 -4.95 2.20 8.54
C SER A 3 -3.47 2.48 8.30
N ILE A 4 -2.92 1.91 7.23
CA ILE A 4 -1.55 2.17 6.81
C ILE A 4 -1.60 3.25 5.73
N PRO A 5 -0.97 4.42 5.93
CA PRO A 5 -0.91 5.44 4.91
C PRO A 5 0.10 5.04 3.82
N VAL A 6 -0.33 5.09 2.58
CA VAL A 6 0.54 4.89 1.42
C VAL A 6 0.92 6.26 0.88
N PHE A 7 2.19 6.66 1.08
CA PHE A 7 2.72 7.93 0.57
C PHE A 7 3.52 7.68 -0.70
N PHE A 8 3.12 8.30 -1.80
CA PHE A 8 3.92 8.32 -3.02
C PHE A 8 4.05 9.75 -3.52
N ASN A 9 5.28 10.20 -3.70
CA ASN A 9 5.57 11.43 -4.43
C ASN A 9 6.81 11.23 -5.29
N PHE A 10 6.61 11.09 -6.59
CA PHE A 10 7.66 11.13 -7.60
C PHE A 10 7.78 12.54 -8.16
N ARG A 11 8.39 13.46 -7.41
CA ARG A 11 8.89 14.70 -8.00
C ARG A 11 10.39 14.64 -8.11
N ALA A 12 10.89 14.97 -9.30
CA ALA A 12 12.29 14.97 -9.71
C ALA A 12 13.27 15.40 -8.62
N MET A 13 14.24 14.53 -8.31
CA MET A 13 15.35 14.82 -7.41
C MET A 13 16.18 15.99 -7.94
N LYS A 14 16.04 17.17 -7.36
CA LYS A 14 17.08 18.17 -7.35
C LYS A 14 18.03 17.87 -6.20
N LYS A 15 19.31 17.72 -6.56
CA LYS A 15 20.43 17.51 -5.63
C LYS A 15 20.36 18.51 -4.48
N CYS A 16 20.31 18.05 -3.25
CA CYS A 16 20.56 18.87 -2.08
C CYS A 16 21.65 18.26 -1.21
N SER A 17 22.58 19.11 -0.89
CA SER A 17 23.85 18.89 -0.23
C SER A 17 23.69 18.47 1.24
N LEU A 18 24.59 17.60 1.66
CA LEU A 18 24.79 17.04 2.99
C LEU A 18 25.09 18.14 4.04
N TYR A 19 24.24 18.27 5.05
CA TYR A 19 24.62 18.87 6.35
C TYR A 19 24.14 17.98 7.49
N LEU A 20 25.15 17.40 8.14
CA LEU A 20 25.03 16.61 9.35
C LEU A 20 24.94 17.55 10.57
N LEU A 21 23.87 17.53 11.34
CA LEU A 21 23.81 18.17 12.65
C LEU A 21 23.14 17.24 13.66
N LEU A 22 23.97 16.77 14.58
CA LEU A 22 23.59 16.04 15.81
C LEU A 22 22.81 16.97 16.75
N PHE A 23 21.62 16.55 17.19
CA PHE A 23 21.04 17.08 18.42
C PHE A 23 20.51 15.96 19.31
N ALA A 24 20.89 16.10 20.57
CA ALA A 24 20.72 15.14 21.64
C ALA A 24 19.29 15.10 22.19
N LEU A 25 18.99 13.96 22.81
CA LEU A 25 17.78 13.61 23.55
C LEU A 25 17.34 14.65 24.60
N SER A 26 16.02 14.90 24.62
CA SER A 26 15.32 15.21 25.85
C SER A 26 13.93 14.58 25.81
N CYS A 27 13.75 13.53 26.60
CA CYS A 27 12.44 12.98 26.92
C CYS A 27 11.68 13.94 27.85
N ASN A 28 10.55 14.44 27.42
CA ASN A 28 9.60 15.05 28.33
C ASN A 28 8.21 14.39 28.18
N LYS A 29 7.78 13.73 29.26
CA LYS A 29 6.45 13.14 29.37
C LYS A 29 5.46 14.28 29.63
N ASN A 30 4.52 14.51 28.72
CA ASN A 30 3.33 15.29 29.01
C ASN A 30 2.09 14.46 28.70
N GLU A 31 1.24 14.41 29.70
CA GLU A 31 -0.04 13.72 29.77
C GLU A 31 -1.01 14.19 28.71
N ILE A 32 -1.79 13.26 28.17
CA ILE A 32 -2.86 13.52 27.21
C ILE A 32 -4.16 13.72 28.00
N PRO A 33 -4.82 14.87 27.96
CA PRO A 33 -6.19 15.01 28.40
C PRO A 33 -7.13 14.98 27.17
N GLY A 34 -8.02 14.01 27.10
CA GLY A 34 -9.05 13.97 26.07
C GLY A 34 -9.79 12.64 26.06
N GLU A 35 -10.90 12.61 26.80
CA GLU A 35 -11.89 11.56 26.79
C GLU A 35 -12.44 11.34 25.38
N LEU A 36 -12.24 10.15 24.84
CA LEU A 36 -12.76 9.75 23.53
C LEU A 36 -14.23 9.36 23.70
N VAL A 37 -15.15 10.22 23.32
CA VAL A 37 -16.58 9.88 23.22
C VAL A 37 -16.75 8.98 21.99
N LEU A 38 -17.03 7.70 22.22
CA LEU A 38 -17.44 6.75 21.18
C LEU A 38 -18.89 7.10 20.78
N GLY A 39 -19.05 7.76 19.65
CA GLY A 39 -20.36 7.87 18.99
C GLY A 39 -20.73 6.54 18.33
N ASP A 40 -21.97 6.13 18.52
CA ASP A 40 -22.60 4.97 17.88
C ASP A 40 -22.59 5.16 16.35
N GLU A 41 -21.66 4.52 15.64
CA GLU A 41 -21.69 4.51 14.19
C GLU A 41 -22.55 3.38 13.68
N VAL A 42 -23.65 3.76 13.03
CA VAL A 42 -24.56 2.89 12.27
C VAL A 42 -23.79 2.26 11.12
N PHE A 43 -23.79 0.93 11.06
CA PHE A 43 -23.27 0.15 9.95
C PHE A 43 -24.12 0.42 8.70
N ASP A 44 -23.63 1.24 7.79
CA ASP A 44 -24.19 1.36 6.45
C ASP A 44 -23.39 0.49 5.47
N THR A 45 -24.14 -0.39 4.82
CA THR A 45 -23.62 -1.35 3.85
C THR A 45 -23.40 -0.65 2.51
N GLY A 46 -22.14 -0.51 2.12
CA GLY A 46 -21.78 -0.44 0.70
C GLY A 46 -21.76 0.94 0.05
N VAL A 47 -21.24 1.95 0.70
CA VAL A 47 -20.86 3.20 0.01
C VAL A 47 -19.34 3.27 -0.08
N VAL A 48 -18.81 3.12 -1.29
CA VAL A 48 -17.47 3.61 -1.63
C VAL A 48 -17.53 5.11 -1.43
N ILE A 49 -17.07 5.60 -0.29
CA ILE A 49 -16.89 7.05 -0.08
C ILE A 49 -15.65 7.42 -0.90
N ASN A 50 -15.89 7.66 -2.16
CA ASN A 50 -14.96 8.36 -3.02
C ASN A 50 -15.05 9.84 -2.62
N ASP A 51 -14.43 10.20 -1.50
CA ASP A 51 -14.30 11.59 -1.09
C ASP A 51 -13.31 12.26 -2.04
N LYS A 52 -13.85 12.83 -3.11
CA LYS A 52 -13.08 13.52 -4.18
C LYS A 52 -12.20 14.67 -3.67
N ASN A 53 -12.17 14.91 -2.38
CA ASN A 53 -11.36 15.92 -1.69
C ASN A 53 -10.51 15.33 -0.55
N PHE A 54 -10.06 14.10 -0.70
CA PHE A 54 -9.27 13.47 0.38
C PHE A 54 -7.89 14.11 0.57
N MET A 55 -7.31 14.76 -0.45
CA MET A 55 -5.99 15.36 -0.34
C MET A 55 -5.84 16.21 0.93
N LYS A 56 -4.79 15.94 1.71
CA LYS A 56 -4.41 16.69 2.91
C LYS A 56 -3.04 17.31 2.67
N PRO A 57 -2.93 18.65 2.59
CA PRO A 57 -1.64 19.31 2.47
C PRO A 57 -0.82 19.11 3.75
N CYS A 58 0.50 19.04 3.57
CA CYS A 58 1.45 18.99 4.68
C CYS A 58 1.61 20.39 5.29
N LEU A 59 0.90 20.66 6.38
CA LEU A 59 0.93 21.92 7.10
C LEU A 59 1.45 21.68 8.52
N ASP A 60 2.39 22.48 8.95
CA ASP A 60 2.97 22.44 10.30
C ASP A 60 3.47 21.03 10.72
N GLY A 61 3.97 20.26 9.76
CA GLY A 61 4.50 18.91 9.98
C GLY A 61 3.44 17.79 9.96
N PHE A 62 2.19 18.10 9.59
CA PHE A 62 1.11 17.10 9.50
C PHE A 62 0.30 17.23 8.21
N ALA A 63 -0.03 16.08 7.61
CA ALA A 63 -1.02 15.93 6.55
C ALA A 63 -2.24 15.18 7.16
N GLY A 64 -3.24 15.93 7.59
CA GLY A 64 -4.32 15.39 8.42
C GLY A 64 -3.75 14.86 9.76
N ASN A 65 -3.93 13.56 10.04
CA ASN A 65 -3.43 12.91 11.26
C ASN A 65 -2.03 12.28 11.10
N TYR A 66 -1.38 12.45 9.95
CA TYR A 66 -0.10 11.80 9.66
C TYR A 66 1.04 12.82 9.69
N PRO A 67 2.16 12.50 10.39
CA PRO A 67 3.37 13.31 10.32
C PRO A 67 3.86 13.39 8.87
N CYS A 68 4.24 14.58 8.44
CA CYS A 68 4.78 14.80 7.08
C CYS A 68 5.96 15.76 7.11
N LEU A 69 6.78 15.70 6.06
CA LEU A 69 7.91 16.61 5.86
C LEU A 69 7.93 17.08 4.40
N GLY A 70 7.10 18.09 4.11
CA GLY A 70 7.04 18.71 2.78
C GLY A 70 6.35 17.85 1.69
N TYR A 71 5.56 16.83 2.07
CA TYR A 71 4.80 15.97 1.17
C TYR A 71 3.33 15.96 1.59
N ASP A 72 2.44 16.16 0.63
CA ASP A 72 1.01 16.07 0.82
C ASP A 72 0.54 14.61 0.81
N LEU A 73 -0.50 14.30 1.57
CA LEU A 73 -1.20 13.03 1.49
C LEU A 73 -2.27 13.14 0.39
N LEU A 74 -2.04 12.47 -0.73
CA LEU A 74 -2.90 12.61 -1.91
C LEU A 74 -4.12 11.72 -1.85
N ALA A 75 -3.96 10.48 -1.36
CA ALA A 75 -5.06 9.53 -1.22
C ALA A 75 -4.78 8.52 -0.09
N GLN A 76 -5.80 7.82 0.33
CA GLN A 76 -5.73 6.74 1.31
C GLN A 76 -6.72 5.64 0.94
N ILE A 77 -6.26 4.40 0.95
CA ILE A 77 -7.12 3.21 0.81
C ILE A 77 -7.03 2.45 2.13
N SER A 78 -8.17 2.09 2.71
CA SER A 78 -8.22 1.36 3.97
C SER A 78 -8.00 -0.14 3.77
N LEU A 79 -7.54 -0.86 4.80
CA LEU A 79 -7.45 -2.33 4.77
C LEU A 79 -8.82 -2.99 4.52
N ARG A 80 -9.90 -2.34 4.95
CA ARG A 80 -11.27 -2.81 4.70
C ARG A 80 -11.60 -2.84 3.21
N GLU A 81 -11.15 -1.85 2.44
CA GLU A 81 -11.37 -1.82 0.99
C GLU A 81 -10.63 -2.93 0.28
N PHE A 82 -9.48 -3.36 0.82
CA PHE A 82 -8.76 -4.55 0.33
C PHE A 82 -9.39 -5.86 0.82
N GLY A 83 -10.33 -5.82 1.76
CA GLY A 83 -10.90 -7.01 2.38
C GLY A 83 -9.87 -7.84 3.16
N SER A 84 -8.89 -7.19 3.79
CA SER A 84 -7.74 -7.82 4.47
C SER A 84 -7.55 -7.24 5.87
N ASN A 85 -6.83 -7.97 6.74
CA ASN A 85 -6.64 -7.55 8.13
C ASN A 85 -5.30 -6.87 8.36
N SER A 86 -4.30 -7.14 7.53
CA SER A 86 -2.98 -6.52 7.61
C SER A 86 -2.33 -6.38 6.24
N ALA A 87 -1.38 -5.46 6.16
CA ALA A 87 -0.49 -5.28 5.03
C ALA A 87 0.94 -5.04 5.53
N ASN A 88 1.94 -5.41 4.76
CA ASN A 88 3.33 -5.23 5.15
C ASN A 88 4.21 -4.63 4.04
N ASP A 89 4.66 -5.43 3.07
CA ASP A 89 5.58 -5.00 2.02
C ASP A 89 4.84 -4.35 0.84
N ASN A 90 5.54 -3.51 0.09
CA ASN A 90 5.05 -2.97 -1.16
C ASN A 90 6.16 -2.83 -2.19
N TRP A 91 5.77 -2.83 -3.46
CA TRP A 91 6.66 -2.53 -4.59
C TRP A 91 5.94 -1.70 -5.64
N GLY A 92 6.71 -0.88 -6.35
CA GLY A 92 6.20 -0.10 -7.48
C GLY A 92 6.54 -0.76 -8.82
N TRP A 93 5.66 -0.62 -9.80
CA TRP A 93 5.91 -0.96 -11.20
C TRP A 93 5.42 0.15 -12.10
N LYS A 94 6.30 0.67 -12.92
CA LYS A 94 5.93 1.54 -14.04
C LYS A 94 5.92 0.70 -15.31
N ASP A 95 4.76 0.65 -15.96
CA ASP A 95 4.63 -0.07 -17.22
C ASP A 95 5.40 0.63 -18.33
N PRO A 96 6.41 -0.03 -18.95
CA PRO A 96 7.21 0.60 -19.98
C PRO A 96 6.47 0.88 -21.29
N GLU A 97 5.28 0.29 -21.48
CA GLU A 97 4.47 0.47 -22.69
C GLU A 97 3.42 1.57 -22.56
N THR A 98 2.71 1.59 -21.41
CA THR A 98 1.61 2.51 -21.18
C THR A 98 2.00 3.71 -20.33
N GLU A 99 3.22 3.71 -19.75
CA GLU A 99 3.71 4.70 -18.77
C GLU A 99 2.87 4.78 -17.49
N LYS A 100 1.87 3.92 -17.32
CA LYS A 100 1.06 3.83 -16.11
C LYS A 100 1.89 3.36 -14.92
N GLU A 101 1.50 3.82 -13.75
CA GLU A 101 2.19 3.53 -12.50
C GLU A 101 1.28 2.70 -11.58
N TYR A 102 1.86 1.65 -10.99
CA TYR A 102 1.14 0.69 -10.16
C TYR A 102 1.87 0.45 -8.85
N VAL A 103 1.09 0.22 -7.81
CA VAL A 103 1.56 -0.31 -6.53
C VAL A 103 1.09 -1.75 -6.37
N LEU A 104 2.02 -2.59 -5.95
CA LEU A 104 1.77 -3.93 -5.47
C LEU A 104 1.87 -3.89 -3.94
N LEU A 105 0.81 -4.27 -3.24
CA LEU A 105 0.76 -4.25 -1.78
C LEU A 105 0.57 -5.66 -1.24
N GLY A 106 1.52 -6.12 -0.43
CA GLY A 106 1.44 -7.39 0.28
C GLY A 106 0.39 -7.33 1.38
N LEU A 107 -0.60 -8.20 1.31
CA LEU A 107 -1.68 -8.36 2.27
C LEU A 107 -1.54 -9.72 2.98
N ASP A 108 -2.20 -9.91 4.12
CA ASP A 108 -2.18 -11.19 4.83
C ASP A 108 -2.77 -12.35 4.01
N ASP A 109 -3.70 -12.07 3.12
CA ASP A 109 -4.43 -13.03 2.31
C ASP A 109 -4.10 -12.99 0.80
N GLY A 110 -3.12 -12.16 0.38
CA GLY A 110 -2.74 -12.06 -1.03
C GLY A 110 -1.92 -10.82 -1.36
N THR A 111 -1.91 -10.44 -2.62
CA THR A 111 -1.26 -9.22 -3.11
C THR A 111 -2.28 -8.38 -3.86
N ALA A 112 -2.46 -7.13 -3.44
CA ALA A 112 -3.30 -6.15 -4.13
C ALA A 112 -2.51 -5.43 -5.22
N PHE A 113 -3.18 -5.12 -6.33
CA PHE A 113 -2.66 -4.29 -7.41
C PHE A 113 -3.49 -3.01 -7.51
N ILE A 114 -2.80 -1.87 -7.47
CA ILE A 114 -3.43 -0.54 -7.44
C ILE A 114 -2.84 0.30 -8.58
N ASP A 115 -3.67 0.82 -9.47
CA ASP A 115 -3.28 1.85 -10.44
C ASP A 115 -3.20 3.20 -9.71
N ILE A 116 -2.03 3.81 -9.71
CA ILE A 116 -1.73 5.11 -9.08
C ILE A 116 -1.35 6.16 -10.11
N SER A 117 -1.66 5.92 -11.40
CA SER A 117 -1.35 6.87 -12.48
C SER A 117 -2.03 8.22 -12.28
N ASP A 118 -3.18 8.23 -11.61
CA ASP A 118 -3.77 9.40 -10.95
C ASP A 118 -3.63 9.21 -9.42
N PRO A 119 -2.63 9.85 -8.78
CA PRO A 119 -2.34 9.61 -7.38
C PRO A 119 -3.39 10.19 -6.41
N GLU A 120 -4.27 11.07 -6.89
CA GLU A 120 -5.40 11.58 -6.10
C GLU A 120 -6.61 10.63 -6.16
N ASN A 121 -6.68 9.77 -7.18
CA ASN A 121 -7.74 8.80 -7.41
C ASN A 121 -7.17 7.40 -7.70
N PRO A 122 -6.46 6.78 -6.75
CA PRO A 122 -5.93 5.44 -6.93
C PRO A 122 -7.07 4.45 -7.17
N PHE A 123 -6.84 3.50 -8.07
CA PHE A 123 -7.85 2.51 -8.42
C PHE A 123 -7.39 1.10 -8.05
N PHE A 124 -8.11 0.44 -7.15
CA PHE A 124 -7.86 -0.94 -6.76
C PHE A 124 -8.30 -1.87 -7.89
N LEU A 125 -7.32 -2.38 -8.65
CA LEU A 125 -7.54 -3.24 -9.82
C LEU A 125 -7.97 -4.64 -9.46
N GLY A 126 -7.43 -5.20 -8.36
CA GLY A 126 -7.73 -6.55 -7.95
C GLY A 126 -6.68 -7.18 -7.06
N LYS A 127 -6.90 -8.45 -6.73
CA LYS A 127 -6.07 -9.21 -5.80
C LYS A 127 -5.62 -10.53 -6.42
N LEU A 128 -4.34 -10.86 -6.25
CA LEU A 128 -3.82 -12.22 -6.39
C LEU A 128 -3.90 -12.89 -5.02
N PRO A 129 -4.75 -13.90 -4.82
CA PRO A 129 -4.84 -14.62 -3.55
C PRO A 129 -3.52 -15.30 -3.17
N THR A 130 -3.33 -15.50 -1.86
CA THR A 130 -2.19 -16.28 -1.35
C THR A 130 -2.22 -17.71 -1.89
N ALA A 131 -1.04 -18.29 -2.17
CA ALA A 131 -0.95 -19.67 -2.68
C ALA A 131 -1.22 -20.73 -1.60
N SER A 132 -1.19 -20.31 -0.33
CA SER A 132 -1.46 -21.21 0.82
C SER A 132 -2.26 -20.48 1.89
N THR A 133 -1.98 -20.71 3.17
CA THR A 133 -2.67 -20.03 4.27
C THR A 133 -2.29 -18.56 4.38
N THR A 134 -3.10 -17.79 5.09
CA THR A 134 -2.81 -16.38 5.39
C THR A 134 -1.55 -16.23 6.24
N SER A 135 -0.80 -15.16 5.98
CA SER A 135 0.36 -14.75 6.76
C SER A 135 0.51 -13.23 6.74
N PRO A 136 0.82 -12.58 7.87
CA PRO A 136 1.06 -11.14 7.90
C PRO A 136 2.36 -10.75 7.16
N TRP A 137 3.21 -11.73 6.80
CA TRP A 137 4.52 -11.50 6.19
C TRP A 137 4.54 -11.97 4.73
N ARG A 138 4.80 -11.04 3.85
CA ARG A 138 4.86 -11.25 2.41
C ARG A 138 5.86 -10.27 1.80
N ASP A 139 6.79 -10.78 0.99
CA ASP A 139 7.74 -9.97 0.26
C ASP A 139 7.44 -9.96 -1.24
N ILE A 140 7.60 -8.78 -1.85
CA ILE A 140 7.32 -8.55 -3.26
C ILE A 140 8.54 -7.92 -3.91
N LYS A 141 8.95 -8.46 -5.04
CA LYS A 141 9.96 -7.85 -5.93
C LYS A 141 9.46 -7.85 -7.35
N VAL A 142 9.82 -6.82 -8.09
CA VAL A 142 9.50 -6.71 -9.51
C VAL A 142 10.79 -6.76 -10.33
N PHE A 143 10.77 -7.60 -11.35
CA PHE A 143 11.81 -7.61 -12.36
C PHE A 143 11.17 -7.63 -13.74
N LYS A 144 11.49 -6.63 -14.56
CA LYS A 144 10.81 -6.37 -15.84
C LYS A 144 9.29 -6.26 -15.60
N ASN A 145 8.50 -7.05 -16.32
CA ASN A 145 7.05 -7.04 -16.25
C ASN A 145 6.48 -8.17 -15.36
N HIS A 146 7.27 -8.69 -14.41
CA HIS A 146 6.82 -9.77 -13.52
C HIS A 146 7.02 -9.39 -12.05
N ALA A 147 6.00 -9.68 -11.25
CA ALA A 147 6.11 -9.69 -9.82
C ALA A 147 6.50 -11.08 -9.32
N PHE A 148 7.40 -11.12 -8.35
CA PHE A 148 7.87 -12.30 -7.63
C PHE A 148 7.46 -12.12 -6.17
N ILE A 149 6.64 -13.04 -5.67
CA ILE A 149 5.96 -12.89 -4.39
C ILE A 149 6.19 -14.14 -3.56
N VAL A 150 6.72 -13.95 -2.36
CA VAL A 150 6.91 -15.00 -1.36
C VAL A 150 6.13 -14.67 -0.09
N SER A 151 5.94 -15.64 0.77
CA SER A 151 5.31 -15.48 2.09
C SER A 151 5.93 -16.43 3.10
N GLU A 152 5.89 -16.07 4.37
CA GLU A 152 6.29 -16.95 5.47
C GLU A 152 5.28 -18.08 5.76
N ALA A 153 4.12 -18.07 5.09
CA ALA A 153 3.14 -19.15 5.21
C ALA A 153 3.71 -20.48 4.69
N GLN A 154 3.43 -21.57 5.41
CA GLN A 154 3.88 -22.90 4.98
C GLN A 154 3.35 -23.24 3.59
N ASN A 155 4.21 -23.85 2.79
CA ASN A 155 3.90 -24.31 1.42
C ASN A 155 3.42 -23.19 0.49
N HIS A 156 3.81 -21.94 0.73
CA HIS A 156 3.46 -20.84 -0.16
C HIS A 156 4.25 -20.91 -1.46
N GLY A 157 5.53 -21.23 -1.38
CA GLY A 157 6.42 -21.19 -2.53
C GLY A 157 6.63 -19.78 -3.07
N LEU A 158 6.98 -19.70 -4.35
CA LEU A 158 7.15 -18.44 -5.07
C LEU A 158 6.02 -18.28 -6.10
N GLN A 159 5.14 -17.31 -5.90
CA GLN A 159 4.17 -16.89 -6.92
C GLN A 159 4.84 -15.93 -7.91
N VAL A 160 4.62 -16.15 -9.21
CA VAL A 160 5.01 -15.23 -10.28
C VAL A 160 3.75 -14.70 -10.94
N PHE A 161 3.66 -13.38 -11.10
CA PHE A 161 2.54 -12.73 -11.76
C PHE A 161 3.03 -11.84 -12.91
N ASP A 162 2.45 -12.03 -14.10
CA ASP A 162 2.69 -11.17 -15.25
C ASP A 162 1.89 -9.86 -15.11
N LEU A 163 2.60 -8.76 -14.84
CA LEU A 163 2.04 -7.44 -14.62
C LEU A 163 1.37 -6.85 -15.86
N THR A 164 1.69 -7.34 -17.05
CA THR A 164 1.05 -6.86 -18.28
C THR A 164 -0.45 -7.16 -18.32
N LYS A 165 -0.92 -8.14 -17.54
CA LYS A 165 -2.35 -8.44 -17.36
C LYS A 165 -3.13 -7.24 -16.79
N LEU A 166 -2.48 -6.37 -16.01
CA LEU A 166 -3.10 -5.19 -15.42
C LEU A 166 -3.53 -4.14 -16.46
N ARG A 167 -2.97 -4.16 -17.67
CA ARG A 167 -3.26 -3.19 -18.73
C ARG A 167 -4.71 -3.19 -19.18
N SER A 168 -5.36 -4.34 -19.16
CA SER A 168 -6.73 -4.54 -19.64
C SER A 168 -7.81 -4.41 -18.56
N VAL A 169 -7.41 -4.33 -17.30
CA VAL A 169 -8.33 -4.32 -16.15
C VAL A 169 -9.10 -3.01 -16.11
N LYS A 170 -10.44 -3.13 -16.08
CA LYS A 170 -11.36 -1.98 -15.98
C LYS A 170 -12.23 -2.02 -14.73
N ASN A 171 -12.36 -3.18 -14.12
CA ASN A 171 -13.12 -3.41 -12.89
C ASN A 171 -12.29 -4.31 -11.99
N PHE A 172 -12.66 -4.38 -10.71
CA PHE A 172 -12.01 -5.28 -9.77
C PHE A 172 -12.00 -6.74 -10.28
N GLU A 173 -10.83 -7.40 -10.18
CA GLU A 173 -10.62 -8.79 -10.60
C GLU A 173 -9.88 -9.59 -9.51
N ILE A 174 -10.20 -10.88 -9.43
CA ILE A 174 -9.37 -11.86 -8.71
C ILE A 174 -8.47 -12.51 -9.74
N PHE A 175 -7.17 -12.42 -9.51
CA PHE A 175 -6.17 -12.90 -10.45
C PHE A 175 -5.68 -14.30 -10.12
N ASP A 176 -5.23 -15.01 -11.15
CA ASP A 176 -4.44 -16.23 -11.00
C ASP A 176 -2.95 -15.95 -11.23
N ALA A 177 -2.10 -16.61 -10.44
CA ALA A 177 -0.67 -16.56 -10.64
C ALA A 177 -0.30 -17.07 -12.06
N SER A 178 0.69 -16.44 -12.68
CA SER A 178 1.21 -16.90 -13.98
C SER A 178 2.05 -18.17 -13.85
N ALA A 179 2.69 -18.36 -12.69
CA ALA A 179 3.37 -19.57 -12.28
C ALA A 179 3.47 -19.62 -10.75
N ILE A 180 3.58 -20.82 -10.20
CA ILE A 180 3.91 -21.10 -8.81
C ILE A 180 5.06 -22.12 -8.79
N LEU A 181 6.13 -21.83 -8.02
CA LEU A 181 7.20 -22.76 -7.75
C LEU A 181 7.06 -23.21 -6.29
N GLU A 182 6.66 -24.49 -6.10
CA GLU A 182 6.23 -25.01 -4.80
C GLU A 182 7.37 -25.49 -3.90
N ASP A 183 8.51 -25.90 -4.46
CA ASP A 183 9.61 -26.54 -3.72
C ASP A 183 10.63 -25.56 -3.11
N PHE A 184 10.29 -24.32 -3.00
CA PHE A 184 11.07 -23.35 -2.22
C PHE A 184 10.57 -23.34 -0.77
N GLY A 185 11.49 -23.54 0.16
CA GLY A 185 11.19 -23.46 1.59
C GLY A 185 10.51 -22.13 1.96
N ASN A 186 10.08 -22.01 3.21
CA ASN A 186 9.53 -20.76 3.72
C ASN A 186 10.56 -19.64 3.55
N ALA A 187 10.12 -18.49 3.08
CA ALA A 187 10.97 -17.31 2.92
C ALA A 187 11.31 -16.70 4.29
#